data_f8489432b8de19c51043a817add40007
#
_entry.id   f8489432b8de19c51043a817add40007
#
_cell.length_a   1.000
_cell.length_b   1.000
_cell.length_c   1.000
_cell.angle_alpha   90.00
_cell.angle_beta   90.00
_cell.angle_gamma   90.00
#
_symmetry.space_group_name_H-M   'P 1'
#
loop_
_entity.id
_entity.type
_entity.pdbx_description
1 polymer ?
#
loop_
_entity_poly.entity_id
_entity_poly.type
_entity_poly.pdbx_seq_one_letter_code
_entity_poly.pdbx_strand_id
1 'polypeptide(L)'
;MVKVKKPGVDNVVETDLDILVTQSRFLDEHTFWAKNYNILENVLEFKKVLTNELDYTFEGRNIERFRHNFSENEHVTIPLVCWDYTTRNILTMERIKGIKLSYSESLSEVGFNTKKLTQVGAEMYMQMIFIDGFFHADPHPGNLMAIDENTIGLVDFGMVGIMTRDMKKHASDLFLALVDRDASAMAGIFDEMGALPEGTNLRAFIKEINDMMLRYYDIRLKQFKMSELLNEFIKIVVKFRFALPSDLTLLLKTLIELEGVGEKLDPDFNIIEIGKEYATRLTTQAFNPLTWGPEFLKEVKELSWTLRRVPDQISSVLDKVEKDKLRMNINMSGFDEPIYAIRRTIDQLALSILIASFVVGSAFIVVSARLLPRYVILMAIPVLVPAALLAIWLVISILRRRG
;
A
#
# COMPACT_ATOMS: atom_id res chain seq x y z
N MET A 1 -31.69 -12.62 -7.63
CA MET A 1 -32.07 -11.60 -6.62
C MET A 1 -32.16 -10.25 -7.31
N VAL A 2 -33.12 -9.41 -6.90
CA VAL A 2 -33.31 -8.07 -7.48
C VAL A 2 -33.23 -7.06 -6.35
N LYS A 3 -32.27 -6.11 -6.40
CA LYS A 3 -32.24 -4.92 -5.54
C LYS A 3 -32.92 -3.78 -6.31
N VAL A 4 -33.87 -3.10 -5.67
CA VAL A 4 -34.55 -1.95 -6.27
C VAL A 4 -34.33 -0.74 -5.40
N LYS A 5 -33.93 0.36 -6.01
CA LYS A 5 -33.68 1.61 -5.28
C LYS A 5 -35.02 2.19 -4.81
N LYS A 6 -35.03 2.66 -3.56
CA LYS A 6 -36.26 3.28 -3.00
C LYS A 6 -36.60 4.53 -3.81
N PRO A 7 -37.87 4.67 -4.28
CA PRO A 7 -38.27 5.85 -5.02
C PRO A 7 -38.03 7.15 -4.22
N GLY A 8 -37.51 8.17 -4.89
CA GLY A 8 -37.27 9.49 -4.29
C GLY A 8 -36.00 9.61 -3.45
N VAL A 9 -35.24 8.52 -3.22
CA VAL A 9 -34.02 8.58 -2.41
C VAL A 9 -32.95 9.50 -3.02
N ASP A 10 -32.85 9.56 -4.35
CA ASP A 10 -31.89 10.45 -5.04
C ASP A 10 -32.09 11.90 -4.63
N ASN A 11 -33.35 12.40 -4.68
CA ASN A 11 -33.65 13.80 -4.34
C ASN A 11 -33.39 14.13 -2.86
N VAL A 12 -33.69 13.18 -1.96
CA VAL A 12 -33.42 13.36 -0.52
C VAL A 12 -31.92 13.44 -0.27
N VAL A 13 -31.18 12.47 -0.79
CA VAL A 13 -29.71 12.42 -0.60
C VAL A 13 -29.04 13.61 -1.25
N GLU A 14 -29.43 14.02 -2.46
CA GLU A 14 -28.88 15.18 -3.14
C GLU A 14 -29.11 16.46 -2.33
N THR A 15 -30.33 16.64 -1.79
CA THR A 15 -30.66 17.79 -0.93
C THR A 15 -29.82 17.81 0.33
N ASP A 16 -29.71 16.69 1.03
CA ASP A 16 -28.93 16.57 2.27
C ASP A 16 -27.45 16.82 2.01
N LEU A 17 -26.90 16.29 0.90
CA LEU A 17 -25.51 16.52 0.51
C LEU A 17 -25.24 17.97 0.13
N ASP A 18 -26.16 18.65 -0.55
CA ASP A 18 -26.02 20.07 -0.88
C ASP A 18 -26.04 20.95 0.36
N ILE A 19 -26.84 20.60 1.36
CA ILE A 19 -26.85 21.26 2.68
C ILE A 19 -25.47 21.06 3.36
N LEU A 20 -24.96 19.84 3.41
CA LEU A 20 -23.67 19.51 4.00
C LEU A 20 -22.50 20.26 3.32
N VAL A 21 -22.49 20.29 1.98
CA VAL A 21 -21.48 21.02 1.19
C VAL A 21 -21.56 22.52 1.46
N THR A 22 -22.78 23.08 1.55
CA THR A 22 -22.96 24.50 1.84
C THR A 22 -22.48 24.86 3.23
N GLN A 23 -22.81 24.04 4.22
CA GLN A 23 -22.36 24.25 5.61
C GLN A 23 -20.84 24.09 5.74
N SER A 24 -20.26 23.07 5.10
CA SER A 24 -18.81 22.86 5.14
C SER A 24 -18.03 23.98 4.46
N ARG A 25 -18.54 24.51 3.37
CA ARG A 25 -17.96 25.70 2.69
C ARG A 25 -18.02 26.92 3.59
N PHE A 26 -19.16 27.16 4.23
CA PHE A 26 -19.29 28.27 5.19
C PHE A 26 -18.30 28.13 6.36
N LEU A 27 -18.13 26.92 6.91
CA LEU A 27 -17.16 26.68 7.98
C LEU A 27 -15.72 26.89 7.49
N ASP A 28 -15.39 26.44 6.28
CA ASP A 28 -14.06 26.58 5.69
C ASP A 28 -13.69 28.05 5.45
N GLU A 29 -14.66 28.88 5.07
CA GLU A 29 -14.46 30.32 4.87
C GLU A 29 -14.34 31.11 6.18
N HIS A 30 -15.04 30.69 7.25
CA HIS A 30 -15.17 31.47 8.49
C HIS A 30 -14.41 30.91 9.68
N THR A 31 -13.81 29.71 9.58
CA THR A 31 -13.13 29.10 10.72
C THR A 31 -11.76 28.53 10.33
N PHE A 32 -10.75 28.86 11.10
CA PHE A 32 -9.38 28.38 10.90
C PHE A 32 -9.25 26.85 11.09
N TRP A 33 -10.01 26.29 12.03
CA TRP A 33 -9.96 24.85 12.29
C TRP A 33 -10.56 24.03 11.15
N ALA A 34 -11.60 24.52 10.45
CA ALA A 34 -12.21 23.80 9.35
C ALA A 34 -11.23 23.61 8.18
N LYS A 35 -10.42 24.63 7.87
CA LYS A 35 -9.33 24.54 6.87
C LYS A 35 -8.26 23.53 7.27
N ASN A 36 -7.86 23.52 8.54
CA ASN A 36 -6.83 22.60 9.04
C ASN A 36 -7.27 21.13 8.98
N TYR A 37 -8.57 20.86 9.06
CA TYR A 37 -9.13 19.51 8.98
C TYR A 37 -9.70 19.15 7.59
N ASN A 38 -9.54 20.05 6.59
CA ASN A 38 -10.00 19.85 5.20
C ASN A 38 -11.48 19.42 5.15
N ILE A 39 -12.34 20.06 5.96
CA ILE A 39 -13.73 19.65 6.13
C ILE A 39 -14.49 19.68 4.81
N LEU A 40 -14.29 20.72 4.00
CA LEU A 40 -14.95 20.82 2.70
C LEU A 40 -14.54 19.68 1.75
N GLU A 41 -13.25 19.36 1.66
CA GLU A 41 -12.75 18.26 0.83
C GLU A 41 -13.33 16.92 1.28
N ASN A 42 -13.33 16.66 2.58
CA ASN A 42 -13.91 15.42 3.14
C ASN A 42 -15.41 15.30 2.82
N VAL A 43 -16.17 16.40 2.89
CA VAL A 43 -17.60 16.40 2.54
C VAL A 43 -17.81 16.21 1.03
N LEU A 44 -16.95 16.78 0.18
CA LEU A 44 -17.01 16.57 -1.26
C LEU A 44 -16.68 15.12 -1.63
N GLU A 45 -15.71 14.52 -0.97
CA GLU A 45 -15.38 13.09 -1.15
C GLU A 45 -16.55 12.20 -0.69
N PHE A 46 -17.12 12.49 0.48
CA PHE A 46 -18.33 11.81 0.97
C PHE A 46 -19.50 11.93 -0.02
N LYS A 47 -19.73 13.13 -0.58
CA LYS A 47 -20.76 13.34 -1.63
C LYS A 47 -20.51 12.43 -2.83
N LYS A 48 -19.27 12.32 -3.30
CA LYS A 48 -18.88 11.48 -4.43
C LYS A 48 -19.16 9.99 -4.12
N VAL A 49 -18.75 9.52 -2.95
CA VAL A 49 -18.95 8.12 -2.52
C VAL A 49 -20.43 7.80 -2.46
N LEU A 50 -21.23 8.63 -1.79
CA LEU A 50 -22.66 8.39 -1.63
C LEU A 50 -23.44 8.48 -2.95
N THR A 51 -23.02 9.37 -3.86
CA THR A 51 -23.60 9.46 -5.21
C THR A 51 -23.33 8.19 -6.01
N ASN A 52 -22.15 7.61 -5.87
CA ASN A 52 -21.79 6.35 -6.53
C ASN A 52 -22.61 5.16 -5.95
N GLU A 53 -22.85 5.13 -4.64
CA GLU A 53 -23.71 4.12 -4.00
C GLU A 53 -25.17 4.17 -4.48
N LEU A 54 -25.63 5.34 -4.95
CA LEU A 54 -26.96 5.47 -5.53
C LEU A 54 -27.07 4.95 -6.97
N ASP A 55 -25.98 4.53 -7.58
CA ASP A 55 -25.96 3.97 -8.94
C ASP A 55 -25.58 2.48 -8.90
N TYR A 56 -26.58 1.63 -9.01
CA TYR A 56 -26.37 0.18 -8.98
C TYR A 56 -25.53 -0.39 -10.12
N THR A 57 -25.25 0.40 -11.17
CA THR A 57 -24.30 -0.03 -12.21
C THR A 57 -22.85 -0.07 -11.67
N PHE A 58 -22.53 0.76 -10.68
CA PHE A 58 -21.23 0.69 -9.99
C PHE A 58 -21.12 -0.58 -9.14
N GLU A 59 -22.18 -0.91 -8.37
CA GLU A 59 -22.22 -2.16 -7.61
C GLU A 59 -22.10 -3.37 -8.54
N GLY A 60 -22.81 -3.37 -9.67
CA GLY A 60 -22.70 -4.41 -10.69
C GLY A 60 -21.27 -4.59 -11.23
N ARG A 61 -20.55 -3.48 -11.51
CA ARG A 61 -19.16 -3.52 -11.96
C ARG A 61 -18.22 -4.03 -10.86
N ASN A 62 -18.46 -3.68 -9.61
CA ASN A 62 -17.71 -4.20 -8.48
C ASN A 62 -17.87 -5.73 -8.39
N ILE A 63 -19.09 -6.25 -8.51
CA ILE A 63 -19.37 -7.69 -8.55
C ILE A 63 -18.55 -8.38 -9.64
N GLU A 64 -18.58 -7.86 -10.87
CA GLU A 64 -17.83 -8.42 -12.00
C GLU A 64 -16.33 -8.46 -11.71
N ARG A 65 -15.77 -7.41 -11.10
CA ARG A 65 -14.37 -7.36 -10.74
C ARG A 65 -14.01 -8.38 -9.67
N PHE A 66 -14.81 -8.51 -8.61
CA PHE A 66 -14.61 -9.57 -7.61
C PHE A 66 -14.73 -10.95 -8.24
N ARG A 67 -15.73 -11.16 -9.10
CA ARG A 67 -15.93 -12.44 -9.80
C ARG A 67 -14.73 -12.81 -10.66
N HIS A 68 -14.12 -11.84 -11.33
CA HIS A 68 -12.89 -12.04 -12.09
C HIS A 68 -11.72 -12.42 -11.18
N ASN A 69 -11.51 -11.68 -10.08
CA ASN A 69 -10.42 -11.90 -9.14
C ASN A 69 -10.51 -13.27 -8.44
N PHE A 70 -11.70 -13.77 -8.19
CA PHE A 70 -11.95 -15.06 -7.55
C PHE A 70 -12.35 -16.19 -8.51
N SER A 71 -12.15 -16.01 -9.83
CA SER A 71 -12.57 -17.00 -10.84
C SER A 71 -11.92 -18.37 -10.67
N GLU A 72 -10.72 -18.45 -10.10
CA GLU A 72 -9.97 -19.69 -9.85
C GLU A 72 -10.08 -20.16 -8.37
N ASN A 73 -10.84 -19.47 -7.52
CA ASN A 73 -10.96 -19.79 -6.11
C ASN A 73 -12.28 -20.53 -5.84
N GLU A 74 -12.17 -21.83 -5.54
CA GLU A 74 -13.33 -22.71 -5.28
C GLU A 74 -14.03 -22.44 -3.94
N HIS A 75 -13.39 -21.67 -3.05
CA HIS A 75 -13.91 -21.36 -1.71
C HIS A 75 -14.64 -20.03 -1.61
N VAL A 76 -14.71 -19.27 -2.71
CA VAL A 76 -15.35 -17.96 -2.73
C VAL A 76 -16.38 -17.90 -3.86
N THR A 77 -17.63 -17.60 -3.51
CA THR A 77 -18.69 -17.47 -4.49
C THR A 77 -19.14 -16.02 -4.62
N ILE A 78 -19.03 -15.51 -5.84
CA ILE A 78 -19.48 -14.16 -6.22
C ILE A 78 -20.65 -14.29 -7.19
N PRO A 79 -21.78 -13.58 -6.97
CA PRO A 79 -22.96 -13.72 -7.82
C PRO A 79 -22.71 -13.24 -9.25
N LEU A 80 -23.41 -13.83 -10.22
CA LEU A 80 -23.46 -13.35 -11.59
C LEU A 80 -24.38 -12.14 -11.69
N VAL A 81 -23.97 -11.09 -12.38
CA VAL A 81 -24.81 -9.93 -12.70
C VAL A 81 -25.58 -10.19 -14.00
N CYS A 82 -26.89 -9.97 -13.97
CA CYS A 82 -27.74 -10.03 -15.15
C CYS A 82 -27.87 -8.62 -15.75
N TRP A 83 -26.96 -8.24 -16.62
CA TRP A 83 -26.87 -6.88 -17.16
C TRP A 83 -28.10 -6.44 -17.95
N ASP A 84 -28.75 -7.34 -18.66
CA ASP A 84 -29.99 -7.04 -19.41
C ASP A 84 -31.14 -6.54 -18.51
N TYR A 85 -31.03 -6.84 -17.20
CA TYR A 85 -32.03 -6.45 -16.18
C TYR A 85 -31.42 -5.55 -15.10
N THR A 86 -30.24 -4.96 -15.36
CA THR A 86 -29.54 -4.07 -14.43
C THR A 86 -29.49 -2.66 -15.00
N THR A 87 -29.89 -1.70 -14.18
CA THR A 87 -29.92 -0.27 -14.49
C THR A 87 -29.37 0.53 -13.32
N ARG A 88 -29.27 1.85 -13.45
CA ARG A 88 -28.92 2.74 -12.33
C ARG A 88 -29.78 2.51 -11.08
N ASN A 89 -31.04 2.11 -11.24
CA ASN A 89 -31.99 1.99 -10.15
C ASN A 89 -32.32 0.56 -9.76
N ILE A 90 -31.90 -0.43 -10.53
CA ILE A 90 -32.22 -1.85 -10.34
C ILE A 90 -30.92 -2.64 -10.57
N LEU A 91 -30.58 -3.49 -9.60
CA LEU A 91 -29.52 -4.49 -9.76
C LEU A 91 -30.12 -5.88 -9.73
N THR A 92 -29.96 -6.60 -10.81
CA THR A 92 -30.39 -8.00 -10.93
C THR A 92 -29.16 -8.90 -10.93
N MET A 93 -29.09 -9.82 -9.97
CA MET A 93 -27.97 -10.73 -9.83
C MET A 93 -28.40 -12.12 -9.38
N GLU A 94 -27.53 -13.08 -9.52
CA GLU A 94 -27.71 -14.43 -9.00
C GLU A 94 -28.05 -14.41 -7.50
N ARG A 95 -28.89 -15.34 -7.07
CA ARG A 95 -29.20 -15.52 -5.64
C ARG A 95 -28.26 -16.56 -5.06
N ILE A 96 -27.33 -16.13 -4.21
CA ILE A 96 -26.52 -17.05 -3.41
C ILE A 96 -27.40 -17.70 -2.34
N LYS A 97 -27.33 -19.02 -2.26
CA LYS A 97 -28.03 -19.82 -1.23
C LYS A 97 -27.03 -20.17 -0.15
N GLY A 98 -27.33 -19.87 1.10
CA GLY A 98 -26.46 -20.14 2.24
C GLY A 98 -27.03 -19.55 3.52
N ILE A 99 -26.30 -19.67 4.61
CA ILE A 99 -26.62 -19.11 5.92
C ILE A 99 -25.76 -17.89 6.14
N LYS A 100 -26.34 -16.75 6.52
CA LYS A 100 -25.56 -15.55 6.83
C LYS A 100 -24.66 -15.80 8.05
N LEU A 101 -23.43 -15.31 8.01
CA LEU A 101 -22.50 -15.42 9.13
C LEU A 101 -23.00 -14.67 10.39
N SER A 102 -23.96 -13.76 10.24
CA SER A 102 -24.66 -13.13 11.37
C SER A 102 -25.48 -14.10 12.22
N TYR A 103 -25.82 -15.29 11.69
CA TYR A 103 -26.58 -16.32 12.39
C TYR A 103 -25.64 -17.47 12.84
N SER A 104 -24.64 -17.16 13.68
CA SER A 104 -23.62 -18.10 14.13
C SER A 104 -24.19 -19.35 14.83
N GLU A 105 -25.30 -19.20 15.58
CA GLU A 105 -26.02 -20.33 16.21
C GLU A 105 -26.54 -21.30 15.15
N SER A 106 -27.17 -20.78 14.08
CA SER A 106 -27.70 -21.60 12.99
C SER A 106 -26.61 -22.33 12.21
N LEU A 107 -25.40 -21.76 12.11
CA LEU A 107 -24.24 -22.42 11.50
C LEU A 107 -23.83 -23.65 12.32
N SER A 108 -23.80 -23.51 13.65
CA SER A 108 -23.46 -24.59 14.57
C SER A 108 -24.54 -25.68 14.59
N GLU A 109 -25.82 -25.33 14.51
CA GLU A 109 -26.93 -26.29 14.45
C GLU A 109 -26.91 -27.16 13.20
N VAL A 110 -26.48 -26.58 12.05
CA VAL A 110 -26.30 -27.32 10.79
C VAL A 110 -24.99 -28.12 10.75
N GLY A 111 -24.11 -27.92 11.73
CA GLY A 111 -22.85 -28.64 11.87
C GLY A 111 -21.71 -28.03 11.06
N PHE A 112 -21.81 -26.77 10.62
CA PHE A 112 -20.73 -26.10 9.90
C PHE A 112 -19.56 -25.80 10.85
N ASN A 113 -18.33 -26.04 10.35
CA ASN A 113 -17.10 -25.70 11.07
C ASN A 113 -16.83 -24.20 10.98
N THR A 114 -17.27 -23.44 12.00
CA THR A 114 -17.11 -21.98 12.06
C THR A 114 -15.64 -21.54 12.02
N LYS A 115 -14.72 -22.32 12.64
CA LYS A 115 -13.27 -22.08 12.58
C LYS A 115 -12.73 -22.08 11.15
N LYS A 116 -13.16 -23.06 10.36
CA LYS A 116 -12.75 -23.19 8.97
C LYS A 116 -13.34 -22.07 8.09
N LEU A 117 -14.60 -21.72 8.30
CA LEU A 117 -15.23 -20.59 7.64
C LEU A 117 -14.52 -19.28 7.97
N THR A 118 -14.13 -19.08 9.23
CA THR A 118 -13.35 -17.90 9.64
C THR A 118 -12.02 -17.82 8.90
N GLN A 119 -11.31 -18.94 8.77
CA GLN A 119 -10.05 -19.00 8.02
C GLN A 119 -10.26 -18.66 6.54
N VAL A 120 -11.23 -19.28 5.88
CA VAL A 120 -11.57 -19.01 4.47
C VAL A 120 -11.93 -17.54 4.27
N GLY A 121 -12.75 -16.96 5.16
CA GLY A 121 -13.10 -15.55 5.13
C GLY A 121 -11.88 -14.63 5.26
N ALA A 122 -10.99 -14.93 6.20
CA ALA A 122 -9.78 -14.13 6.38
C ALA A 122 -8.83 -14.24 5.19
N GLU A 123 -8.60 -15.44 4.66
CA GLU A 123 -7.78 -15.65 3.45
C GLU A 123 -8.36 -14.91 2.24
N MET A 124 -9.68 -14.93 2.06
CA MET A 124 -10.38 -14.17 1.03
C MET A 124 -10.10 -12.66 1.16
N TYR A 125 -10.21 -12.09 2.36
CA TYR A 125 -9.93 -10.67 2.59
C TYR A 125 -8.43 -10.35 2.43
N MET A 126 -7.53 -11.21 2.88
CA MET A 126 -6.09 -11.02 2.67
C MET A 126 -5.74 -11.03 1.17
N GLN A 127 -6.34 -11.92 0.38
CA GLN A 127 -6.20 -11.91 -1.07
C GLN A 127 -6.69 -10.58 -1.67
N MET A 128 -7.89 -10.13 -1.33
CA MET A 128 -8.46 -8.85 -1.80
C MET A 128 -7.52 -7.67 -1.49
N ILE A 129 -6.97 -7.61 -0.28
CA ILE A 129 -6.15 -6.51 0.22
C ILE A 129 -4.75 -6.57 -0.40
N PHE A 130 -4.02 -7.66 -0.17
CA PHE A 130 -2.60 -7.72 -0.49
C PHE A 130 -2.31 -8.13 -1.94
N ILE A 131 -3.15 -8.97 -2.53
CA ILE A 131 -2.94 -9.45 -3.92
C ILE A 131 -3.66 -8.55 -4.91
N ASP A 132 -5.00 -8.45 -4.79
CA ASP A 132 -5.83 -7.78 -5.78
C ASP A 132 -5.76 -6.25 -5.67
N GLY A 133 -5.57 -5.72 -4.45
CA GLY A 133 -5.66 -4.28 -4.15
C GLY A 133 -7.05 -3.72 -4.43
N PHE A 134 -8.05 -4.61 -4.39
CA PHE A 134 -9.46 -4.30 -4.54
C PHE A 134 -10.23 -5.12 -3.53
N PHE A 135 -10.72 -4.49 -2.48
CA PHE A 135 -11.29 -5.18 -1.33
C PHE A 135 -12.70 -4.68 -0.99
N HIS A 136 -13.49 -5.59 -0.47
CA HIS A 136 -14.80 -5.28 0.08
C HIS A 136 -14.62 -4.56 1.42
N ALA A 137 -15.10 -3.32 1.50
CA ALA A 137 -14.82 -2.44 2.64
C ALA A 137 -15.88 -2.49 3.75
N ASP A 138 -16.85 -3.41 3.65
CA ASP A 138 -17.89 -3.66 4.66
C ASP A 138 -18.02 -5.16 4.97
N PRO A 139 -17.11 -5.76 5.77
CA PRO A 139 -17.13 -7.19 6.12
C PRO A 139 -18.20 -7.54 7.13
N HIS A 140 -19.29 -6.77 7.15
CA HIS A 140 -20.41 -7.07 8.05
C HIS A 140 -20.89 -8.51 7.87
N PRO A 141 -21.16 -9.29 8.95
CA PRO A 141 -21.52 -10.70 8.83
C PRO A 141 -22.86 -10.94 8.13
N GLY A 142 -23.63 -9.89 7.88
CA GLY A 142 -24.85 -9.92 7.04
C GLY A 142 -24.56 -9.95 5.55
N ASN A 143 -23.34 -9.55 5.12
CA ASN A 143 -22.87 -9.52 3.74
C ASN A 143 -22.11 -10.80 3.35
N LEU A 144 -21.86 -11.68 4.33
CA LEU A 144 -21.13 -12.94 4.18
C LEU A 144 -22.08 -14.11 4.40
N MET A 145 -22.06 -15.08 3.48
CA MET A 145 -22.92 -16.27 3.54
C MET A 145 -22.07 -17.53 3.53
N ALA A 146 -22.22 -18.40 4.51
CA ALA A 146 -21.72 -19.77 4.46
C ALA A 146 -22.58 -20.59 3.50
N ILE A 147 -22.00 -21.09 2.43
CA ILE A 147 -22.66 -21.96 1.45
C ILE A 147 -22.51 -23.40 1.89
N ASP A 148 -21.32 -23.77 2.31
CA ASP A 148 -20.95 -25.04 2.94
C ASP A 148 -19.83 -24.80 3.94
N GLU A 149 -19.21 -25.88 4.46
CA GLU A 149 -18.12 -25.79 5.46
C GLU A 149 -16.84 -25.07 4.98
N ASN A 150 -16.69 -24.89 3.67
CA ASN A 150 -15.46 -24.41 3.05
C ASN A 150 -15.67 -23.24 2.10
N THR A 151 -16.93 -22.82 1.89
CA THR A 151 -17.25 -21.86 0.85
C THR A 151 -18.04 -20.69 1.41
N ILE A 152 -17.52 -19.48 1.17
CA ILE A 152 -18.16 -18.22 1.54
C ILE A 152 -18.67 -17.50 0.29
N GLY A 153 -19.92 -17.02 0.34
CA GLY A 153 -20.50 -16.13 -0.66
C GLY A 153 -20.57 -14.70 -0.18
N LEU A 154 -20.33 -13.75 -1.06
CA LEU A 154 -20.52 -12.32 -0.85
C LEU A 154 -21.83 -11.86 -1.49
N VAL A 155 -22.58 -10.97 -0.83
CA VAL A 155 -23.93 -10.59 -1.31
C VAL A 155 -24.18 -9.09 -1.45
N ASP A 156 -23.33 -8.24 -0.94
CA ASP A 156 -23.37 -6.78 -1.07
C ASP A 156 -22.02 -6.27 -1.57
N PHE A 157 -21.99 -5.30 -2.51
CA PHE A 157 -20.76 -4.81 -3.14
C PHE A 157 -20.78 -3.28 -3.30
N GLY A 158 -21.62 -2.61 -2.51
CA GLY A 158 -21.75 -1.15 -2.53
C GLY A 158 -20.47 -0.46 -2.09
N MET A 159 -19.84 -0.92 -1.00
CA MET A 159 -18.61 -0.35 -0.47
C MET A 159 -17.40 -1.17 -0.87
N VAL A 160 -16.48 -0.56 -1.63
CA VAL A 160 -15.21 -1.17 -2.03
C VAL A 160 -14.05 -0.22 -1.76
N GLY A 161 -12.90 -0.78 -1.37
CA GLY A 161 -11.64 -0.07 -1.29
C GLY A 161 -10.75 -0.42 -2.48
N ILE A 162 -10.01 0.58 -2.97
CA ILE A 162 -9.06 0.42 -4.08
C ILE A 162 -7.71 0.91 -3.60
N MET A 163 -6.71 0.05 -3.65
CA MET A 163 -5.35 0.43 -3.33
C MET A 163 -4.49 0.52 -4.59
N THR A 164 -3.77 1.61 -4.73
CA THR A 164 -2.70 1.73 -5.72
C THR A 164 -1.57 0.76 -5.40
N ARG A 165 -0.65 0.55 -6.34
CA ARG A 165 0.52 -0.32 -6.13
C ARG A 165 1.37 0.17 -4.95
N ASP A 166 1.60 1.48 -4.86
CA ASP A 166 2.38 2.08 -3.79
C ASP A 166 1.66 1.93 -2.44
N MET A 167 0.34 2.14 -2.41
CA MET A 167 -0.46 1.95 -1.19
C MET A 167 -0.44 0.49 -0.72
N LYS A 168 -0.52 -0.49 -1.63
CA LYS A 168 -0.37 -1.92 -1.27
C LYS A 168 0.99 -2.21 -0.64
N LYS A 169 2.06 -1.64 -1.22
CA LYS A 169 3.42 -1.75 -0.67
C LYS A 169 3.47 -1.17 0.73
N HIS A 170 3.04 0.09 0.92
CA HIS A 170 3.03 0.74 2.22
C HIS A 170 2.19 -0.02 3.25
N ALA A 171 1.00 -0.51 2.87
CA ALA A 171 0.16 -1.32 3.76
C ALA A 171 0.85 -2.62 4.19
N SER A 172 1.54 -3.30 3.26
CA SER A 172 2.32 -4.50 3.57
C SER A 172 3.51 -4.22 4.46
N ASP A 173 4.27 -3.16 4.15
CA ASP A 173 5.44 -2.76 4.91
C ASP A 173 5.03 -2.31 6.34
N LEU A 174 3.94 -1.55 6.48
CA LEU A 174 3.36 -1.19 7.79
C LEU A 174 2.92 -2.42 8.58
N PHE A 175 2.27 -3.37 7.91
CA PHE A 175 1.83 -4.60 8.55
C PHE A 175 3.02 -5.44 9.04
N LEU A 176 4.07 -5.58 8.23
CA LEU A 176 5.29 -6.30 8.62
C LEU A 176 6.03 -5.55 9.73
N ALA A 177 6.19 -4.23 9.64
CA ALA A 177 6.80 -3.42 10.68
C ALA A 177 6.04 -3.53 12.02
N LEU A 178 4.70 -3.64 11.98
CA LEU A 178 3.87 -3.91 13.15
C LEU A 178 4.17 -5.29 13.74
N VAL A 179 4.21 -6.34 12.92
CA VAL A 179 4.50 -7.72 13.34
C VAL A 179 5.91 -7.83 13.92
N ASP A 180 6.89 -7.18 13.29
CA ASP A 180 8.29 -7.16 13.71
C ASP A 180 8.55 -6.15 14.83
N ARG A 181 7.53 -5.36 15.22
CA ARG A 181 7.59 -4.34 16.27
C ARG A 181 8.65 -3.27 16.01
N ASP A 182 8.81 -2.90 14.75
CA ASP A 182 9.75 -1.87 14.33
C ASP A 182 9.07 -0.49 14.23
N ALA A 183 9.09 0.24 15.34
CA ALA A 183 8.54 1.59 15.42
C ALA A 183 9.24 2.58 14.47
N SER A 184 10.54 2.36 14.19
CA SER A 184 11.32 3.23 13.33
C SER A 184 10.92 3.02 11.86
N ALA A 185 10.74 1.76 11.45
CA ALA A 185 10.24 1.43 10.11
C ALA A 185 8.83 1.99 9.91
N MET A 186 7.92 1.80 10.87
CA MET A 186 6.56 2.38 10.79
C MET A 186 6.58 3.90 10.62
N ALA A 187 7.39 4.60 11.42
CA ALA A 187 7.50 6.06 11.34
C ALA A 187 8.06 6.51 9.98
N GLY A 188 9.05 5.79 9.44
CA GLY A 188 9.62 6.05 8.12
C GLY A 188 8.61 5.88 7.00
N ILE A 189 7.78 4.84 7.06
CA ILE A 189 6.73 4.61 6.05
C ILE A 189 5.68 5.73 6.10
N PHE A 190 5.26 6.18 7.28
CA PHE A 190 4.32 7.28 7.41
C PHE A 190 4.89 8.62 6.91
N ASP A 191 6.19 8.85 7.10
CA ASP A 191 6.89 10.02 6.55
C ASP A 191 6.96 9.95 5.01
N GLU A 192 7.30 8.78 4.45
CA GLU A 192 7.32 8.51 3.01
C GLU A 192 5.94 8.71 2.35
N MET A 193 4.87 8.35 3.06
CA MET A 193 3.49 8.59 2.63
C MET A 193 3.08 10.06 2.68
N GLY A 194 3.91 10.94 3.24
CA GLY A 194 3.58 12.35 3.47
C GLY A 194 2.47 12.55 4.51
N ALA A 195 2.25 11.57 5.36
CA ALA A 195 1.18 11.57 6.33
C ALA A 195 1.53 12.42 7.58
N LEU A 196 2.82 12.65 7.84
CA LEU A 196 3.30 13.48 8.95
C LEU A 196 3.34 14.96 8.56
N PRO A 197 2.81 15.89 9.39
CA PRO A 197 2.93 17.31 9.15
C PRO A 197 4.39 17.77 9.09
N GLU A 198 4.68 18.78 8.26
CA GLU A 198 6.01 19.40 8.21
C GLU A 198 6.46 19.88 9.60
N GLY A 199 7.71 19.59 9.97
CA GLY A 199 8.28 19.94 11.25
C GLY A 199 7.89 19.01 12.41
N THR A 200 7.24 17.88 12.14
CA THR A 200 6.95 16.88 13.18
C THR A 200 8.25 16.36 13.79
N ASN A 201 8.29 16.33 15.14
CA ASN A 201 9.41 15.72 15.85
C ASN A 201 9.39 14.19 15.69
N LEU A 202 10.08 13.69 14.66
CA LEU A 202 10.12 12.27 14.33
C LEU A 202 10.59 11.38 15.48
N ARG A 203 11.56 11.86 16.31
CA ARG A 203 12.02 11.11 17.49
C ARG A 203 10.92 10.93 18.52
N ALA A 204 10.11 11.97 18.76
CA ALA A 204 8.98 11.90 19.67
C ALA A 204 7.88 10.99 19.11
N PHE A 205 7.64 11.01 17.82
CA PHE A 205 6.69 10.14 17.14
C PHE A 205 7.10 8.67 17.24
N ILE A 206 8.35 8.32 16.89
CA ILE A 206 8.91 6.97 17.03
C ILE A 206 8.79 6.49 18.48
N LYS A 207 9.09 7.36 19.47
CA LYS A 207 8.96 7.00 20.89
C LYS A 207 7.52 6.63 21.25
N GLU A 208 6.52 7.39 20.81
CA GLU A 208 5.11 7.08 21.10
C GLU A 208 4.66 5.76 20.47
N ILE A 209 5.08 5.49 19.21
CA ILE A 209 4.80 4.20 18.56
C ILE A 209 5.49 3.06 19.34
N ASN A 210 6.74 3.25 19.74
CA ASN A 210 7.48 2.25 20.51
C ASN A 210 6.84 2.00 21.88
N ASP A 211 6.44 3.06 22.59
CA ASP A 211 5.76 2.95 23.88
C ASP A 211 4.40 2.24 23.73
N MET A 212 3.68 2.46 22.63
CA MET A 212 2.47 1.73 22.29
C MET A 212 2.79 0.23 22.08
N MET A 213 3.78 -0.11 21.26
CA MET A 213 4.16 -1.50 20.98
C MET A 213 4.67 -2.23 22.23
N LEU A 214 5.39 -1.55 23.12
CA LEU A 214 5.89 -2.12 24.38
C LEU A 214 4.75 -2.55 25.31
N ARG A 215 3.61 -1.88 25.31
CA ARG A 215 2.44 -2.29 26.12
C ARG A 215 1.89 -3.66 25.70
N TYR A 216 2.15 -4.04 24.46
CA TYR A 216 1.74 -5.33 23.89
C TYR A 216 2.91 -6.34 23.78
N TYR A 217 4.09 -6.01 24.39
CA TYR A 217 5.30 -6.81 24.23
C TYR A 217 5.17 -8.23 24.78
N ASP A 218 4.57 -8.38 25.95
CA ASP A 218 4.40 -9.66 26.63
C ASP A 218 3.19 -10.48 26.14
N ILE A 219 2.36 -9.86 25.29
CA ILE A 219 1.18 -10.51 24.73
C ILE A 219 1.63 -11.38 23.55
N ARG A 220 1.31 -12.68 23.60
CA ARG A 220 1.54 -13.56 22.44
C ARG A 220 0.74 -13.04 21.25
N LEU A 221 1.28 -13.13 20.02
CA LEU A 221 0.60 -12.71 18.80
C LEU A 221 -0.85 -13.21 18.72
N LYS A 222 -1.12 -14.42 19.22
CA LYS A 222 -2.46 -15.03 19.29
C LYS A 222 -3.47 -14.32 20.21
N GLN A 223 -3.00 -13.49 21.12
CA GLN A 223 -3.85 -12.75 22.08
C GLN A 223 -3.91 -11.26 21.76
N PHE A 224 -3.31 -10.89 20.65
CA PHE A 224 -3.18 -9.50 20.22
C PHE A 224 -4.41 -9.11 19.42
N LYS A 225 -5.15 -8.09 19.89
CA LYS A 225 -6.32 -7.56 19.20
C LYS A 225 -5.94 -6.36 18.38
N MET A 226 -6.16 -6.44 17.06
CA MET A 226 -5.91 -5.34 16.13
C MET A 226 -6.74 -4.10 16.50
N SER A 227 -7.99 -4.31 16.92
CA SER A 227 -8.89 -3.23 17.34
C SER A 227 -8.36 -2.41 18.52
N GLU A 228 -7.75 -3.04 19.52
CA GLU A 228 -7.17 -2.34 20.67
C GLU A 228 -5.95 -1.51 20.25
N LEU A 229 -5.07 -2.10 19.45
CA LEU A 229 -3.88 -1.43 18.93
C LEU A 229 -4.25 -0.21 18.07
N LEU A 230 -5.23 -0.38 17.17
CA LEU A 230 -5.65 0.71 16.29
C LEU A 230 -6.31 1.84 17.07
N ASN A 231 -7.06 1.55 18.14
CA ASN A 231 -7.59 2.57 19.04
C ASN A 231 -6.49 3.37 19.74
N GLU A 232 -5.39 2.74 20.13
CA GLU A 232 -4.23 3.47 20.67
C GLU A 232 -3.49 4.25 19.59
N PHE A 233 -3.34 3.68 18.41
CA PHE A 233 -2.73 4.37 17.28
C PHE A 233 -3.52 5.65 16.89
N ILE A 234 -4.85 5.61 16.91
CA ILE A 234 -5.69 6.79 16.66
C ILE A 234 -5.36 7.93 17.65
N LYS A 235 -5.03 7.63 18.91
CA LYS A 235 -4.60 8.65 19.87
C LYS A 235 -3.29 9.31 19.46
N ILE A 236 -2.36 8.54 18.89
CA ILE A 236 -1.09 9.05 18.37
C ILE A 236 -1.36 9.92 17.13
N VAL A 237 -2.23 9.46 16.21
CA VAL A 237 -2.68 10.21 15.03
C VAL A 237 -3.20 11.59 15.42
N VAL A 238 -4.11 11.66 16.42
CA VAL A 238 -4.67 12.92 16.91
C VAL A 238 -3.60 13.80 17.58
N LYS A 239 -2.73 13.21 18.41
CA LYS A 239 -1.66 13.91 19.13
C LYS A 239 -0.68 14.61 18.18
N PHE A 240 -0.29 13.96 17.11
CA PHE A 240 0.67 14.47 16.12
C PHE A 240 0.00 15.19 14.94
N ARG A 241 -1.34 15.33 14.94
CA ARG A 241 -2.12 15.91 13.84
C ARG A 241 -1.83 15.24 12.49
N PHE A 242 -1.71 13.97 12.52
CA PHE A 242 -1.35 13.11 11.43
C PHE A 242 -2.52 12.97 10.44
N ALA A 243 -2.25 13.07 9.14
CA ALA A 243 -3.26 12.93 8.10
C ALA A 243 -3.18 11.53 7.48
N LEU A 244 -4.01 10.61 7.98
CA LEU A 244 -4.11 9.28 7.36
C LEU A 244 -4.77 9.39 5.97
N PRO A 245 -4.17 8.79 4.92
CA PRO A 245 -4.85 8.63 3.64
C PRO A 245 -6.20 7.91 3.80
N SER A 246 -7.21 8.34 3.04
CA SER A 246 -8.57 7.77 3.09
C SER A 246 -8.59 6.27 2.85
N ASP A 247 -7.80 5.78 1.88
CA ASP A 247 -7.71 4.36 1.54
C ASP A 247 -7.15 3.53 2.70
N LEU A 248 -6.14 4.06 3.42
CA LEU A 248 -5.59 3.40 4.60
C LEU A 248 -6.60 3.40 5.76
N THR A 249 -7.32 4.50 5.95
CA THR A 249 -8.39 4.58 6.97
C THR A 249 -9.49 3.55 6.70
N LEU A 250 -9.89 3.41 5.45
CA LEU A 250 -10.88 2.42 5.03
C LEU A 250 -10.37 0.98 5.24
N LEU A 251 -9.10 0.73 4.92
CA LEU A 251 -8.46 -0.56 5.17
C LEU A 251 -8.43 -0.90 6.66
N LEU A 252 -8.02 0.03 7.52
CA LEU A 252 -7.98 -0.17 8.96
C LEU A 252 -9.37 -0.46 9.54
N LYS A 253 -10.40 0.28 9.10
CA LYS A 253 -11.81 -0.01 9.45
C LYS A 253 -12.19 -1.44 9.05
N THR A 254 -11.88 -1.83 7.83
CA THR A 254 -12.19 -3.18 7.31
C THR A 254 -11.52 -4.27 8.14
N LEU A 255 -10.25 -4.09 8.53
CA LEU A 255 -9.53 -5.06 9.35
C LEU A 255 -10.12 -5.19 10.76
N ILE A 256 -10.53 -4.08 11.38
CA ILE A 256 -11.20 -4.09 12.70
C ILE A 256 -12.55 -4.86 12.63
N GLU A 257 -13.34 -4.56 11.61
CA GLU A 257 -14.64 -5.21 11.43
C GLU A 257 -14.47 -6.70 11.13
N LEU A 258 -13.48 -7.06 10.31
CA LEU A 258 -13.16 -8.46 9.99
C LEU A 258 -12.70 -9.24 11.23
N GLU A 259 -11.85 -8.63 12.08
CA GLU A 259 -11.46 -9.21 13.36
C GLU A 259 -12.69 -9.49 14.24
N GLY A 260 -13.57 -8.49 14.39
CA GLY A 260 -14.79 -8.63 15.18
C GLY A 260 -15.76 -9.69 14.65
N VAL A 261 -15.80 -9.92 13.34
CA VAL A 261 -16.57 -11.04 12.74
C VAL A 261 -15.88 -12.37 13.01
N GLY A 262 -14.56 -12.43 12.84
CA GLY A 262 -13.76 -13.63 13.10
C GLY A 262 -13.86 -14.10 14.53
N GLU A 263 -13.73 -13.20 15.52
CA GLU A 263 -13.84 -13.52 16.95
C GLU A 263 -15.21 -14.10 17.35
N LYS A 264 -16.28 -13.69 16.69
CA LYS A 264 -17.63 -14.24 16.94
C LYS A 264 -17.78 -15.67 16.45
N LEU A 265 -17.06 -16.05 15.42
CA LEU A 265 -17.10 -17.39 14.81
C LEU A 265 -16.04 -18.32 15.39
N ASP A 266 -14.87 -17.79 15.72
CA ASP A 266 -13.74 -18.48 16.35
C ASP A 266 -13.08 -17.55 17.38
N PRO A 267 -13.28 -17.79 18.69
CA PRO A 267 -12.66 -16.99 19.75
C PRO A 267 -11.12 -16.98 19.75
N ASP A 268 -10.50 -17.97 19.08
CA ASP A 268 -9.04 -18.05 18.93
C ASP A 268 -8.54 -17.38 17.64
N PHE A 269 -9.45 -16.74 16.87
CA PHE A 269 -9.10 -16.11 15.61
C PHE A 269 -8.07 -14.99 15.78
N ASN A 270 -7.06 -14.99 14.90
CA ASN A 270 -6.05 -13.94 14.85
C ASN A 270 -5.75 -13.54 13.42
N ILE A 271 -6.19 -12.34 13.06
CA ILE A 271 -6.01 -11.80 11.72
C ILE A 271 -4.54 -11.51 11.39
N ILE A 272 -3.70 -11.25 12.41
CA ILE A 272 -2.29 -10.92 12.24
C ILE A 272 -1.48 -12.15 11.77
N GLU A 273 -1.80 -13.33 12.29
CA GLU A 273 -1.14 -14.56 11.87
C GLU A 273 -1.35 -14.83 10.37
N ILE A 274 -2.60 -14.69 9.92
CA ILE A 274 -2.97 -14.90 8.50
C ILE A 274 -2.40 -13.79 7.63
N GLY A 275 -2.54 -12.53 8.04
CA GLY A 275 -2.05 -11.37 7.29
C GLY A 275 -0.54 -11.37 7.10
N LYS A 276 0.24 -11.87 8.08
CA LYS A 276 1.70 -11.97 7.99
C LYS A 276 2.15 -12.81 6.78
N GLU A 277 1.49 -13.94 6.54
CA GLU A 277 1.83 -14.79 5.41
C GLU A 277 1.61 -14.08 4.08
N TYR A 278 0.48 -13.39 3.92
CA TYR A 278 0.14 -12.65 2.71
C TYR A 278 1.04 -11.43 2.49
N ALA A 279 1.29 -10.65 3.52
CA ALA A 279 2.21 -9.50 3.44
C ALA A 279 3.64 -9.94 3.08
N THR A 280 4.12 -11.05 3.64
CA THR A 280 5.44 -11.62 3.31
C THR A 280 5.48 -12.13 1.87
N ARG A 281 4.42 -12.78 1.38
CA ARG A 281 4.35 -13.23 -0.03
C ARG A 281 4.44 -12.04 -0.99
N LEU A 282 3.79 -10.94 -0.69
CA LEU A 282 3.80 -9.74 -1.54
C LEU A 282 5.20 -9.12 -1.60
N THR A 283 5.89 -8.99 -0.47
CA THR A 283 7.27 -8.47 -0.43
C THR A 283 8.25 -9.40 -1.14
N THR A 284 8.11 -10.72 -0.95
CA THR A 284 8.99 -11.69 -1.64
C THR A 284 8.74 -11.77 -3.14
N GLN A 285 7.50 -11.62 -3.60
CA GLN A 285 7.18 -11.54 -5.04
C GLN A 285 7.75 -10.27 -5.68
N ALA A 286 7.78 -9.14 -4.96
CA ALA A 286 8.42 -7.92 -5.42
C ALA A 286 9.94 -8.08 -5.62
N PHE A 287 10.60 -9.00 -4.91
CA PHE A 287 12.01 -9.34 -5.04
C PHE A 287 12.31 -10.51 -6.00
N ASN A 288 11.32 -11.10 -6.66
CA ASN A 288 11.55 -12.21 -7.59
C ASN A 288 12.08 -11.69 -8.94
N PRO A 289 13.34 -11.99 -9.31
CA PRO A 289 13.95 -11.49 -10.55
C PRO A 289 13.21 -11.94 -11.83
N LEU A 290 12.43 -13.00 -11.77
CA LEU A 290 11.66 -13.54 -12.90
C LEU A 290 10.41 -12.68 -13.20
N THR A 291 9.91 -11.94 -12.22
CA THR A 291 8.76 -11.03 -12.40
C THR A 291 9.19 -9.63 -12.87
N TRP A 292 10.48 -9.32 -12.81
CA TRP A 292 11.03 -8.00 -13.20
C TRP A 292 11.11 -7.79 -14.72
N GLY A 293 10.99 -8.85 -15.54
CA GLY A 293 11.26 -8.78 -16.96
C GLY A 293 10.53 -7.65 -17.71
N PRO A 294 9.20 -7.56 -17.72
CA PRO A 294 8.46 -6.51 -18.42
C PRO A 294 8.47 -5.17 -17.69
N GLU A 295 8.47 -5.18 -16.35
CA GLU A 295 8.39 -3.98 -15.53
C GLU A 295 9.75 -3.29 -15.37
N PHE A 296 10.83 -4.04 -15.21
CA PHE A 296 12.19 -3.53 -15.23
C PHE A 296 12.53 -2.84 -16.56
N LEU A 297 12.06 -3.40 -17.69
CA LEU A 297 12.19 -2.74 -19.00
C LEU A 297 11.41 -1.43 -19.07
N LYS A 298 10.27 -1.35 -18.37
CA LYS A 298 9.47 -0.09 -18.29
C LYS A 298 10.15 0.95 -17.42
N GLU A 299 10.67 0.56 -16.25
CA GLU A 299 11.43 1.45 -15.37
C GLU A 299 12.74 1.92 -15.98
N VAL A 300 13.47 1.04 -16.65
CA VAL A 300 14.68 1.40 -17.43
C VAL A 300 14.31 2.36 -18.57
N LYS A 301 13.17 2.18 -19.21
CA LYS A 301 12.66 3.08 -20.24
C LYS A 301 12.27 4.45 -19.67
N GLU A 302 11.64 4.50 -18.51
CA GLU A 302 11.31 5.75 -17.79
C GLU A 302 12.58 6.45 -17.30
N LEU A 303 13.54 5.71 -16.75
CA LEU A 303 14.85 6.23 -16.37
C LEU A 303 15.61 6.78 -17.59
N SER A 304 15.56 6.09 -18.75
CA SER A 304 16.15 6.56 -19.99
C SER A 304 15.49 7.85 -20.52
N TRP A 305 14.18 8.02 -20.29
CA TRP A 305 13.44 9.23 -20.61
C TRP A 305 13.82 10.40 -19.70
N THR A 306 13.99 10.14 -18.41
CA THR A 306 14.44 11.12 -17.42
C THR A 306 15.89 11.54 -17.68
N LEU A 307 16.77 10.59 -17.97
CA LEU A 307 18.17 10.85 -18.34
C LEU A 307 18.30 11.64 -19.67
N ARG A 308 17.38 11.48 -20.62
CA ARG A 308 17.38 12.30 -21.86
C ARG A 308 16.96 13.75 -21.62
N ARG A 309 16.23 14.05 -20.55
CA ARG A 309 15.83 15.43 -20.18
C ARG A 309 16.88 16.15 -19.36
N VAL A 310 17.80 15.43 -18.73
CA VAL A 310 18.87 16.02 -17.90
C VAL A 310 19.79 16.95 -18.72
N PRO A 311 20.25 16.61 -19.95
CA PRO A 311 21.07 17.51 -20.74
C PRO A 311 20.35 18.82 -21.08
N ASP A 312 19.05 18.77 -21.41
CA ASP A 312 18.27 19.97 -21.74
C ASP A 312 18.03 20.87 -20.53
N GLN A 313 17.89 20.28 -19.35
CA GLN A 313 17.78 21.04 -18.10
C GLN A 313 19.12 21.65 -17.69
N ILE A 314 20.22 20.91 -17.83
CA ILE A 314 21.57 21.44 -17.57
C ILE A 314 21.91 22.54 -18.55
N SER A 315 21.64 22.38 -19.85
CA SER A 315 21.88 23.46 -20.84
C SER A 315 21.02 24.70 -20.56
N SER A 316 19.76 24.51 -20.12
CA SER A 316 18.89 25.64 -19.76
C SER A 316 19.35 26.39 -18.50
N VAL A 317 19.97 25.67 -17.55
CA VAL A 317 20.59 26.28 -16.36
C VAL A 317 21.89 26.99 -16.73
N LEU A 318 22.73 26.37 -17.55
CA LEU A 318 23.97 26.97 -18.05
C LEU A 318 23.69 28.25 -18.90
N ASP A 319 22.69 28.22 -19.77
CA ASP A 319 22.21 29.38 -20.52
C ASP A 319 21.71 30.52 -19.62
N LYS A 320 21.11 30.19 -18.47
CA LYS A 320 20.70 31.19 -17.48
C LYS A 320 21.84 31.76 -16.67
N VAL A 321 22.87 30.96 -16.44
CA VAL A 321 24.15 31.39 -15.80
C VAL A 321 24.94 32.27 -16.71
N GLU A 322 25.05 31.93 -18.02
CA GLU A 322 25.79 32.70 -19.02
C GLU A 322 25.15 34.07 -19.31
N LYS A 323 23.82 34.21 -19.15
CA LYS A 323 23.07 35.47 -19.37
C LYS A 323 22.97 36.37 -18.14
N ASP A 324 23.80 36.14 -17.09
CA ASP A 324 23.90 36.99 -15.87
C ASP A 324 22.55 37.30 -15.16
N LYS A 325 21.54 36.43 -15.32
CA LYS A 325 20.19 36.61 -14.77
C LYS A 325 19.96 35.89 -13.41
N LEU A 326 20.95 35.20 -12.88
CA LEU A 326 20.89 34.56 -11.55
C LEU A 326 21.48 35.48 -10.48
N ARG A 327 20.69 36.38 -9.93
CA ARG A 327 20.99 37.02 -8.65
C ARG A 327 20.60 36.04 -7.54
N MET A 328 21.53 35.15 -7.14
CA MET A 328 21.37 34.36 -5.93
C MET A 328 22.05 35.09 -4.77
N ASN A 329 21.26 35.58 -3.84
CA ASN A 329 21.74 36.08 -2.57
C ASN A 329 21.94 34.86 -1.66
N ILE A 330 23.13 34.23 -1.72
CA ILE A 330 23.46 33.07 -0.89
C ILE A 330 24.08 33.59 0.41
N ASN A 331 23.31 33.50 1.48
CA ASN A 331 23.85 33.72 2.83
C ASN A 331 24.54 32.41 3.28
N MET A 332 25.89 32.37 3.21
CA MET A 332 26.70 31.14 3.29
C MET A 332 26.99 30.71 4.75
N SER A 333 26.10 30.86 5.69
CA SER A 333 26.28 30.30 7.03
C SER A 333 25.51 28.97 7.17
N GLY A 334 26.20 27.83 6.99
CA GLY A 334 25.65 26.50 7.27
C GLY A 334 25.71 25.46 6.14
N PHE A 335 26.40 25.73 5.05
CA PHE A 335 26.46 24.81 3.89
C PHE A 335 27.59 23.79 3.91
N ASP A 336 28.49 23.85 4.89
CA ASP A 336 29.67 22.94 4.92
C ASP A 336 29.29 21.48 5.24
N GLU A 337 28.33 21.24 6.17
CA GLU A 337 27.89 19.89 6.51
C GLU A 337 27.14 19.14 5.37
N PRO A 338 26.14 19.73 4.68
CA PRO A 338 25.44 19.03 3.59
C PRO A 338 26.36 18.73 2.38
N ILE A 339 27.31 19.58 2.06
CA ILE A 339 28.25 19.33 0.95
C ILE A 339 29.16 18.14 1.27
N TYR A 340 29.63 17.98 2.51
CA TYR A 340 30.39 16.81 2.93
C TYR A 340 29.55 15.52 2.89
N ALA A 341 28.29 15.59 3.28
CA ALA A 341 27.37 14.44 3.23
C ALA A 341 27.08 13.99 1.79
N ILE A 342 26.81 14.91 0.88
CA ILE A 342 26.57 14.63 -0.55
C ILE A 342 27.83 14.02 -1.17
N ARG A 343 29.00 14.58 -0.90
CA ARG A 343 30.27 14.08 -1.42
C ARG A 343 30.57 12.66 -0.93
N ARG A 344 30.29 12.37 0.33
CA ARG A 344 30.44 11.03 0.92
C ARG A 344 29.51 10.01 0.27
N THR A 345 28.29 10.41 -0.03
CA THR A 345 27.29 9.54 -0.70
C THR A 345 27.69 9.25 -2.14
N ILE A 346 28.20 10.24 -2.87
CA ILE A 346 28.71 10.07 -4.24
C ILE A 346 29.93 9.11 -4.26
N ASP A 347 30.85 9.27 -3.33
CA ASP A 347 32.04 8.39 -3.20
C ASP A 347 31.61 6.93 -2.88
N GLN A 348 30.59 6.74 -2.04
CA GLN A 348 30.05 5.41 -1.72
C GLN A 348 29.33 4.78 -2.91
N LEU A 349 28.56 5.56 -3.66
CA LEU A 349 27.88 5.13 -4.88
C LEU A 349 28.90 4.71 -5.96
N ALA A 350 29.91 5.50 -6.20
CA ALA A 350 30.98 5.19 -7.15
C ALA A 350 31.72 3.90 -6.77
N LEU A 351 32.01 3.69 -5.47
CA LEU A 351 32.65 2.48 -4.97
C LEU A 351 31.76 1.24 -5.14
N SER A 352 30.47 1.38 -4.87
CA SER A 352 29.49 0.29 -5.00
C SER A 352 29.30 -0.14 -6.46
N ILE A 353 29.25 0.82 -7.39
CA ILE A 353 29.17 0.54 -8.83
C ILE A 353 30.43 -0.17 -9.32
N LEU A 354 31.60 0.25 -8.85
CA LEU A 354 32.86 -0.41 -9.18
C LEU A 354 32.93 -1.85 -8.69
N ILE A 355 32.52 -2.09 -7.44
CA ILE A 355 32.49 -3.45 -6.87
C ILE A 355 31.49 -4.32 -7.63
N ALA A 356 30.30 -3.81 -7.90
CA ALA A 356 29.29 -4.52 -8.66
C ALA A 356 29.76 -4.87 -10.08
N SER A 357 30.41 -3.93 -10.77
CA SER A 357 30.97 -4.16 -12.11
C SER A 357 32.07 -5.22 -12.08
N PHE A 358 32.89 -5.27 -11.02
CA PHE A 358 33.94 -6.26 -10.86
C PHE A 358 33.38 -7.66 -10.57
N VAL A 359 32.32 -7.76 -9.75
CA VAL A 359 31.63 -9.02 -9.46
C VAL A 359 30.96 -9.57 -10.71
N VAL A 360 30.22 -8.73 -11.45
CA VAL A 360 29.56 -9.13 -12.70
C VAL A 360 30.59 -9.52 -13.76
N GLY A 361 31.66 -8.74 -13.92
CA GLY A 361 32.73 -9.04 -14.85
C GLY A 361 33.46 -10.35 -14.53
N SER A 362 33.76 -10.60 -13.26
CA SER A 362 34.39 -11.87 -12.83
C SER A 362 33.48 -13.07 -12.99
N ALA A 363 32.16 -12.92 -12.69
CA ALA A 363 31.18 -13.96 -12.92
C ALA A 363 31.06 -14.30 -14.42
N PHE A 364 31.08 -13.29 -15.28
CA PHE A 364 31.05 -13.47 -16.73
C PHE A 364 32.28 -14.24 -17.25
N ILE A 365 33.45 -13.95 -16.69
CA ILE A 365 34.72 -14.66 -17.04
C ILE A 365 34.65 -16.12 -16.62
N VAL A 366 34.17 -16.40 -15.39
CA VAL A 366 34.06 -17.79 -14.89
C VAL A 366 33.07 -18.60 -15.73
N VAL A 367 31.95 -18.00 -16.13
CA VAL A 367 30.97 -18.66 -17.01
C VAL A 367 31.55 -18.84 -18.40
N SER A 368 32.20 -17.85 -18.97
CA SER A 368 32.81 -17.90 -20.29
C SER A 368 34.00 -18.85 -20.36
N ALA A 369 34.75 -19.05 -19.29
CA ALA A 369 35.87 -19.99 -19.20
C ALA A 369 35.44 -21.46 -19.37
N ARG A 370 34.18 -21.80 -19.17
CA ARG A 370 33.62 -23.13 -19.43
C ARG A 370 33.15 -23.35 -20.88
N LEU A 371 32.94 -22.26 -21.61
CA LEU A 371 32.30 -22.27 -22.93
C LEU A 371 33.24 -21.84 -24.07
N LEU A 372 34.38 -21.17 -23.78
CA LEU A 372 35.24 -20.57 -24.79
C LEU A 372 36.66 -21.17 -24.79
N PRO A 373 37.34 -21.22 -25.94
CA PRO A 373 38.71 -21.70 -26.04
C PRO A 373 39.69 -20.82 -25.26
N ARG A 374 40.79 -21.41 -24.71
CA ARG A 374 41.81 -20.75 -23.86
C ARG A 374 42.36 -19.45 -24.40
N TYR A 375 42.49 -19.30 -25.71
CA TYR A 375 43.07 -18.08 -26.34
C TYR A 375 42.14 -16.85 -26.17
N VAL A 376 40.80 -17.03 -26.03
CA VAL A 376 39.89 -15.91 -25.81
C VAL A 376 40.06 -15.33 -24.39
N ILE A 377 40.33 -16.18 -23.41
CA ILE A 377 40.66 -15.75 -22.04
C ILE A 377 41.94 -14.94 -22.02
N LEU A 378 42.98 -15.35 -22.81
CA LEU A 378 44.25 -14.59 -22.90
C LEU A 378 44.03 -13.19 -23.52
N MET A 379 43.11 -13.01 -24.43
CA MET A 379 42.79 -11.71 -25.04
C MET A 379 42.02 -10.75 -24.05
N ALA A 380 41.40 -11.29 -23.01
CA ALA A 380 40.73 -10.48 -21.99
C ALA A 380 41.71 -9.86 -20.95
N ILE A 381 42.90 -10.45 -20.74
CA ILE A 381 43.88 -10.02 -19.77
C ILE A 381 44.33 -8.56 -19.99
N PRO A 382 44.65 -8.09 -21.22
CA PRO A 382 45.06 -6.71 -21.47
C PRO A 382 44.02 -5.66 -21.14
N VAL A 383 42.75 -6.04 -21.06
CA VAL A 383 41.64 -5.13 -20.69
C VAL A 383 41.40 -5.17 -19.18
N LEU A 384 41.45 -6.35 -18.59
CA LEU A 384 41.14 -6.58 -17.17
C LEU A 384 42.24 -6.04 -16.22
N VAL A 385 43.49 -6.18 -16.58
CA VAL A 385 44.61 -5.72 -15.72
C VAL A 385 44.61 -4.20 -15.57
N PRO A 386 44.48 -3.37 -16.62
CA PRO A 386 44.37 -1.92 -16.47
C PRO A 386 43.11 -1.49 -15.71
N ALA A 387 41.98 -2.18 -15.94
CA ALA A 387 40.74 -1.89 -15.23
C ALA A 387 40.85 -2.16 -13.70
N ALA A 388 41.47 -3.28 -13.33
CA ALA A 388 41.76 -3.61 -11.93
C ALA A 388 42.71 -2.59 -11.27
N LEU A 389 43.75 -2.18 -11.99
CA LEU A 389 44.72 -1.16 -11.50
C LEU A 389 44.02 0.20 -11.32
N LEU A 390 43.14 0.60 -12.21
CA LEU A 390 42.35 1.82 -12.13
C LEU A 390 41.37 1.78 -10.94
N ALA A 391 40.71 0.65 -10.70
CA ALA A 391 39.83 0.44 -9.55
C ALA A 391 40.61 0.53 -8.22
N ILE A 392 41.80 -0.11 -8.12
CA ILE A 392 42.66 -0.05 -6.95
C ILE A 392 43.15 1.39 -6.71
N TRP A 393 43.56 2.08 -7.77
CA TRP A 393 44.00 3.48 -7.69
C TRP A 393 42.85 4.38 -7.18
N LEU A 394 41.65 4.18 -7.65
CA LEU A 394 40.47 4.96 -7.25
C LEU A 394 40.09 4.72 -5.79
N VAL A 395 40.14 3.47 -5.32
CA VAL A 395 39.95 3.11 -3.91
C VAL A 395 41.05 3.79 -3.03
N ILE A 396 42.28 3.72 -3.43
CA ILE A 396 43.41 4.37 -2.71
C ILE A 396 43.23 5.90 -2.71
N SER A 397 42.79 6.48 -3.83
CA SER A 397 42.51 7.91 -3.94
C SER A 397 41.40 8.38 -3.00
N ILE A 398 40.33 7.59 -2.89
CA ILE A 398 39.19 7.86 -1.97
C ILE A 398 39.69 7.73 -0.50
N LEU A 399 40.46 6.70 -0.20
CA LEU A 399 41.00 6.49 1.16
C LEU A 399 42.00 7.57 1.58
N ARG A 400 42.88 8.01 0.67
CA ARG A 400 43.85 9.12 0.92
C ARG A 400 43.18 10.48 1.14
N ARG A 401 41.96 10.69 0.63
CA ARG A 401 41.22 11.94 0.85
C ARG A 401 40.45 11.94 2.18
N ARG A 402 40.47 10.80 2.91
CA ARG A 402 39.79 10.64 4.22
C ARG A 402 40.75 10.84 5.41
N GLY A 403 42.02 10.90 5.23
CA GLY A 403 43.01 11.29 6.21
C GLY A 403 43.54 12.72 5.94
#